data_6399ce6425fa7484c7be33f9bdab3ef3
#
_entry.id   6399ce6425fa7484c7be33f9bdab3ef3
#
_cell.length_a   1.000
_cell.length_b   1.000
_cell.length_c   1.000
_cell.angle_alpha   90.00
_cell.angle_beta   90.00
_cell.angle_gamma   90.00
#
_symmetry.space_group_name_H-M   'P 1'
#
loop_
_entity.id
_entity.type
_entity.pdbx_description
1 polymer ?
#
loop_
_entity_poly.entity_id
_entity_poly.type
_entity_poly.pdbx_seq_one_letter_code
_entity_poly.pdbx_strand_id
1 'polypeptide(L)'
;MPIGVLFVMAPPVWAAKGSGKPFSKIDGREIFMRSIELYANRDAVQQRILCVLPDDLSRIQEKYGAHLAFQGVGAAAGGPDWFGAVQRGLEKLKPEIDTIIVHDACCPAVPYTVLDALEEALAKTGAAAAVVPVGGPMIRAQEGRLGQLAVDKRLELLQSPQIFRRAVLAAAYARRSGVTGDYVDDATLVKQCGTEVTTVAGWRLNIRVDHEELIKLGSDAIKHLPRVKSNAPVSPFDEAQW
;
A
#
# COMPACT_ATOMS: atom_id res chain seq x y z
N MET A 1 -10.40 12.49 -10.95
CA MET A 1 -10.16 11.28 -11.77
C MET A 1 -10.60 10.08 -10.95
N PRO A 2 -11.30 9.10 -11.53
CA PRO A 2 -11.75 7.93 -10.80
C PRO A 2 -10.56 7.04 -10.40
N ILE A 3 -10.46 6.74 -9.10
CA ILE A 3 -9.39 5.96 -8.51
C ILE A 3 -9.89 4.55 -8.16
N GLY A 4 -9.11 3.53 -8.54
CA GLY A 4 -9.24 2.17 -8.04
C GLY A 4 -8.14 1.87 -7.01
N VAL A 5 -8.50 1.21 -5.92
CA VAL A 5 -7.52 0.76 -4.92
C VAL A 5 -7.44 -0.76 -4.93
N LEU A 6 -6.25 -1.28 -5.10
CA LEU A 6 -5.91 -2.69 -4.97
C LEU A 6 -5.23 -2.91 -3.62
N PHE A 7 -5.93 -3.55 -2.68
CA PHE A 7 -5.37 -3.96 -1.39
C PHE A 7 -4.74 -5.35 -1.55
N VAL A 8 -3.43 -5.44 -1.44
CA VAL A 8 -2.70 -6.68 -1.70
C VAL A 8 -2.40 -7.39 -0.38
N MET A 9 -2.91 -8.61 -0.22
CA MET A 9 -2.65 -9.45 0.94
C MET A 9 -1.49 -10.44 0.72
N ALA A 10 -1.08 -10.63 -0.54
CA ALA A 10 0.10 -11.44 -0.84
C ALA A 10 1.37 -10.78 -0.31
N PRO A 11 2.35 -11.54 0.21
CA PRO A 11 3.62 -10.97 0.65
C PRO A 11 4.37 -10.39 -0.55
N PRO A 12 5.00 -9.19 -0.40
CA PRO A 12 5.88 -8.65 -1.43
C PRO A 12 7.11 -9.55 -1.61
N VAL A 13 7.74 -9.46 -2.79
CA VAL A 13 8.84 -10.36 -3.21
C VAL A 13 10.04 -10.30 -2.26
N TRP A 14 10.31 -9.14 -1.67
CA TRP A 14 11.41 -8.94 -0.72
C TRP A 14 11.11 -9.44 0.71
N ALA A 15 9.85 -9.74 1.00
CA ALA A 15 9.46 -10.20 2.33
C ALA A 15 9.67 -11.71 2.49
N ALA A 16 9.96 -12.15 3.69
CA ALA A 16 10.08 -13.58 3.98
C ALA A 16 8.78 -14.31 3.65
N LYS A 17 8.88 -15.54 3.14
CA LYS A 17 7.72 -16.37 2.80
C LYS A 17 6.84 -16.55 4.05
N GLY A 18 5.55 -16.28 3.91
CA GLY A 18 4.60 -16.33 5.02
C GLY A 18 4.68 -15.14 5.99
N SER A 19 5.51 -14.14 5.70
CA SER A 19 5.50 -12.88 6.44
C SER A 19 4.25 -12.07 6.11
N GLY A 20 3.83 -11.27 7.09
CA GLY A 20 2.60 -10.51 7.00
C GLY A 20 1.54 -11.07 7.93
N LYS A 21 0.83 -10.16 8.57
CA LYS A 21 -0.19 -10.50 9.57
C LYS A 21 -1.54 -9.85 9.22
N PRO A 22 -2.03 -9.96 7.96
CA PRO A 22 -3.22 -9.22 7.53
C PRO A 22 -4.46 -9.58 8.37
N PHE A 23 -4.55 -10.83 8.87
CA PHE A 23 -5.64 -11.31 9.71
C PHE A 23 -5.45 -11.08 11.21
N SER A 24 -4.29 -10.63 11.64
CA SER A 24 -4.09 -10.23 13.04
C SER A 24 -4.86 -8.95 13.34
N LYS A 25 -5.16 -8.74 14.62
CA LYS A 25 -5.98 -7.60 15.03
C LYS A 25 -5.15 -6.49 15.66
N ILE A 26 -5.46 -5.26 15.28
CA ILE A 26 -5.05 -4.04 15.95
C ILE A 26 -6.32 -3.40 16.53
N ASP A 27 -6.37 -3.23 17.85
CA ASP A 27 -7.50 -2.65 18.59
C ASP A 27 -8.84 -3.29 18.15
N GLY A 28 -8.88 -4.63 18.15
CA GLY A 28 -10.08 -5.42 17.86
C GLY A 28 -10.43 -5.58 16.36
N ARG A 29 -9.73 -4.89 15.44
CA ARG A 29 -9.99 -4.93 13.99
C ARG A 29 -8.80 -5.53 13.24
N GLU A 30 -9.06 -6.38 12.26
CA GLU A 30 -8.04 -6.98 11.41
C GLU A 30 -7.22 -5.90 10.68
N ILE A 31 -5.91 -6.14 10.52
CA ILE A 31 -4.97 -5.19 9.91
C ILE A 31 -5.40 -4.80 8.49
N PHE A 32 -5.78 -5.77 7.65
CA PHE A 32 -6.24 -5.47 6.29
C PHE A 32 -7.53 -4.62 6.27
N MET A 33 -8.42 -4.79 7.24
CA MET A 33 -9.62 -3.96 7.37
C MET A 33 -9.27 -2.52 7.73
N ARG A 34 -8.27 -2.30 8.60
CA ARG A 34 -7.74 -0.97 8.88
C ARG A 34 -7.18 -0.29 7.64
N SER A 35 -6.45 -1.05 6.81
CA SER A 35 -5.93 -0.54 5.53
C SER A 35 -7.06 -0.13 4.57
N ILE A 36 -8.15 -0.90 4.50
CA ILE A 36 -9.33 -0.57 3.69
C ILE A 36 -10.00 0.71 4.19
N GLU A 37 -10.13 0.88 5.51
CA GLU A 37 -10.79 2.04 6.14
C GLU A 37 -10.10 3.37 5.82
N LEU A 38 -8.80 3.38 5.51
CA LEU A 38 -8.08 4.59 5.09
C LEU A 38 -8.70 5.27 3.85
N TYR A 39 -9.44 4.53 3.04
CA TYR A 39 -10.03 5.02 1.80
C TYR A 39 -11.55 5.18 1.86
N ALA A 40 -12.18 4.97 3.03
CA ALA A 40 -13.63 4.99 3.17
C ALA A 40 -14.25 6.36 2.83
N ASN A 41 -13.54 7.44 3.18
CA ASN A 41 -14.02 8.83 3.03
C ASN A 41 -13.30 9.58 1.90
N ARG A 42 -12.87 8.88 0.85
CA ARG A 42 -12.25 9.49 -0.33
C ARG A 42 -13.16 9.34 -1.55
N ASP A 43 -13.88 10.40 -1.88
CA ASP A 43 -14.88 10.41 -2.97
C ASP A 43 -14.29 10.03 -4.34
N ALA A 44 -13.00 10.35 -4.57
CA ALA A 44 -12.29 9.97 -5.78
C ALA A 44 -12.11 8.44 -5.91
N VAL A 45 -12.17 7.68 -4.80
CA VAL A 45 -12.03 6.22 -4.80
C VAL A 45 -13.35 5.55 -5.14
N GLN A 46 -13.49 5.16 -6.39
CA GLN A 46 -14.74 4.60 -6.93
C GLN A 46 -14.77 3.07 -6.95
N GLN A 47 -13.61 2.42 -6.86
CA GLN A 47 -13.55 0.95 -6.81
C GLN A 47 -12.47 0.49 -5.84
N ARG A 48 -12.80 -0.53 -5.05
CA ARG A 48 -11.92 -1.16 -4.06
C ARG A 48 -11.88 -2.65 -4.29
N ILE A 49 -10.70 -3.24 -4.42
CA ILE A 49 -10.52 -4.67 -4.64
C ILE A 49 -9.48 -5.20 -3.65
N LEU A 50 -9.87 -6.19 -2.87
CA LEU A 50 -8.98 -6.96 -2.02
C LEU A 50 -8.38 -8.11 -2.84
N CYS A 51 -7.09 -8.03 -3.14
CA CYS A 51 -6.34 -9.01 -3.90
C CYS A 51 -5.71 -10.03 -2.94
N VAL A 52 -6.21 -11.26 -2.98
CA VAL A 52 -5.84 -12.32 -2.04
C VAL A 52 -5.13 -13.46 -2.72
N LEU A 53 -4.40 -14.27 -1.96
CA LEU A 53 -3.93 -15.56 -2.45
C LEU A 53 -5.13 -16.50 -2.68
N PRO A 54 -5.03 -17.45 -3.62
CA PRO A 54 -6.13 -18.39 -3.88
C PRO A 54 -6.65 -19.11 -2.63
N ASP A 55 -5.74 -19.54 -1.74
CA ASP A 55 -6.05 -20.27 -0.52
C ASP A 55 -6.81 -19.42 0.52
N ASP A 56 -6.70 -18.11 0.46
CA ASP A 56 -7.38 -17.20 1.39
C ASP A 56 -8.79 -16.80 0.92
N LEU A 57 -9.15 -17.03 -0.34
CA LEU A 57 -10.40 -16.51 -0.91
C LEU A 57 -11.64 -17.00 -0.17
N SER A 58 -11.74 -18.32 0.08
CA SER A 58 -12.89 -18.90 0.80
C SER A 58 -13.03 -18.29 2.19
N ARG A 59 -11.92 -18.22 2.93
CA ARG A 59 -11.89 -17.57 4.25
C ARG A 59 -12.37 -16.12 4.22
N ILE A 60 -11.93 -15.35 3.21
CA ILE A 60 -12.37 -13.96 3.04
C ILE A 60 -13.86 -13.89 2.76
N GLN A 61 -14.38 -14.71 1.85
CA GLN A 61 -15.79 -14.73 1.48
C GLN A 61 -16.69 -15.13 2.65
N GLU A 62 -16.35 -16.21 3.35
CA GLU A 62 -17.14 -16.74 4.45
C GLU A 62 -17.15 -15.83 5.68
N LYS A 63 -15.98 -15.33 6.06
CA LYS A 63 -15.84 -14.60 7.31
C LYS A 63 -16.04 -13.10 7.18
N TYR A 64 -15.67 -12.52 6.04
CA TYR A 64 -15.65 -11.05 5.85
C TYR A 64 -16.51 -10.57 4.69
N GLY A 65 -17.09 -11.48 3.88
CA GLY A 65 -17.78 -11.13 2.65
C GLY A 65 -18.90 -10.11 2.83
N ALA A 66 -19.76 -10.28 3.84
CA ALA A 66 -20.83 -9.35 4.13
C ALA A 66 -20.30 -7.93 4.51
N HIS A 67 -19.24 -7.90 5.31
CA HIS A 67 -18.63 -6.63 5.75
C HIS A 67 -17.93 -5.91 4.58
N LEU A 68 -17.19 -6.65 3.75
CA LEU A 68 -16.54 -6.10 2.55
C LEU A 68 -17.58 -5.58 1.55
N ALA A 69 -18.66 -6.32 1.33
CA ALA A 69 -19.76 -5.89 0.47
C ALA A 69 -20.41 -4.60 0.96
N PHE A 70 -20.65 -4.48 2.27
CA PHE A 70 -21.17 -3.25 2.89
C PHE A 70 -20.23 -2.05 2.65
N GLN A 71 -18.92 -2.26 2.65
CA GLN A 71 -17.92 -1.22 2.35
C GLN A 71 -17.67 -1.02 0.85
N GLY A 72 -18.38 -1.73 -0.04
CA GLY A 72 -18.17 -1.66 -1.48
C GLY A 72 -16.83 -2.22 -1.94
N VAL A 73 -16.28 -3.21 -1.22
CA VAL A 73 -14.99 -3.86 -1.53
C VAL A 73 -15.24 -5.22 -2.16
N GLY A 74 -14.77 -5.41 -3.39
CA GLY A 74 -14.73 -6.72 -4.03
C GLY A 74 -13.51 -7.52 -3.61
N ALA A 75 -13.57 -8.86 -3.67
CA ALA A 75 -12.41 -9.73 -3.48
C ALA A 75 -12.03 -10.44 -4.78
N ALA A 76 -10.74 -10.58 -5.03
CA ALA A 76 -10.20 -11.28 -6.20
C ALA A 76 -9.03 -12.17 -5.79
N ALA A 77 -9.11 -13.47 -6.10
CA ALA A 77 -7.98 -14.36 -5.96
C ALA A 77 -7.02 -14.17 -7.13
N GLY A 78 -5.78 -13.89 -6.82
CA GLY A 78 -4.69 -13.66 -7.78
C GLY A 78 -3.83 -14.89 -8.00
N GLY A 79 -2.60 -14.66 -8.47
CA GLY A 79 -1.56 -15.67 -8.54
C GLY A 79 -0.95 -15.99 -7.17
N PRO A 80 0.10 -16.81 -7.15
CA PRO A 80 0.72 -17.28 -5.90
C PRO A 80 1.60 -16.23 -5.21
N ASP A 81 1.77 -15.05 -5.81
CA ASP A 81 2.66 -14.00 -5.37
C ASP A 81 2.02 -12.61 -5.47
N TRP A 82 2.75 -11.60 -5.03
CA TRP A 82 2.37 -10.19 -5.10
C TRP A 82 1.92 -9.76 -6.50
N PHE A 83 2.76 -9.99 -7.49
CA PHE A 83 2.49 -9.53 -8.86
C PHE A 83 1.30 -10.24 -9.50
N GLY A 84 1.12 -11.52 -9.25
CA GLY A 84 -0.07 -12.25 -9.68
C GLY A 84 -1.34 -11.75 -9.02
N ALA A 85 -1.28 -11.36 -7.75
CA ALA A 85 -2.39 -10.78 -7.03
C ALA A 85 -2.77 -9.40 -7.60
N VAL A 86 -1.80 -8.51 -7.83
CA VAL A 86 -2.03 -7.19 -8.46
C VAL A 86 -2.56 -7.35 -9.88
N GLN A 87 -1.99 -8.24 -10.69
CA GLN A 87 -2.44 -8.48 -12.06
C GLN A 87 -3.93 -8.88 -12.10
N ARG A 88 -4.34 -9.77 -11.21
CA ARG A 88 -5.76 -10.15 -11.11
C ARG A 88 -6.63 -8.99 -10.66
N GLY A 89 -6.14 -8.16 -9.74
CA GLY A 89 -6.81 -6.92 -9.35
C GLY A 89 -7.03 -5.97 -10.52
N LEU A 90 -5.99 -5.75 -11.34
CA LEU A 90 -6.05 -4.93 -12.55
C LEU A 90 -7.13 -5.40 -13.55
N GLU A 91 -7.26 -6.72 -13.74
CA GLU A 91 -8.27 -7.32 -14.61
C GLU A 91 -9.70 -7.11 -14.11
N LYS A 92 -9.89 -6.91 -12.80
CA LYS A 92 -11.20 -6.68 -12.17
C LYS A 92 -11.59 -5.22 -12.09
N LEU A 93 -10.68 -4.30 -12.38
CA LEU A 93 -10.99 -2.87 -12.41
C LEU A 93 -11.89 -2.54 -13.60
N LYS A 94 -12.92 -1.75 -13.35
CA LYS A 94 -13.82 -1.24 -14.37
C LYS A 94 -13.07 -0.36 -15.36
N PRO A 95 -13.54 -0.27 -16.62
CA PRO A 95 -12.85 0.49 -17.68
C PRO A 95 -12.67 1.98 -17.37
N GLU A 96 -13.60 2.59 -16.65
CA GLU A 96 -13.57 4.00 -16.27
C GLU A 96 -12.49 4.36 -15.23
N ILE A 97 -11.92 3.37 -14.53
CA ILE A 97 -10.81 3.61 -13.59
C ILE A 97 -9.53 3.88 -14.36
N ASP A 98 -8.98 5.08 -14.23
CA ASP A 98 -7.76 5.49 -14.91
C ASP A 98 -6.54 5.64 -13.97
N THR A 99 -6.79 5.74 -12.67
CA THR A 99 -5.77 5.88 -11.64
C THR A 99 -5.86 4.72 -10.67
N ILE A 100 -4.72 4.12 -10.34
CA ILE A 100 -4.65 2.92 -9.50
C ILE A 100 -3.72 3.17 -8.34
N ILE A 101 -4.22 2.90 -7.14
CA ILE A 101 -3.40 2.80 -5.93
C ILE A 101 -3.18 1.31 -5.63
N VAL A 102 -1.92 0.91 -5.50
CA VAL A 102 -1.55 -0.41 -4.99
C VAL A 102 -1.12 -0.25 -3.53
N HIS A 103 -1.84 -0.91 -2.64
CA HIS A 103 -1.67 -0.79 -1.19
C HIS A 103 -1.40 -2.15 -0.55
N ASP A 104 -0.28 -2.30 0.15
CA ASP A 104 -0.01 -3.48 0.98
C ASP A 104 -1.00 -3.50 2.16
N ALA A 105 -1.84 -4.53 2.20
CA ALA A 105 -2.87 -4.68 3.23
C ALA A 105 -2.31 -4.80 4.65
N CYS A 106 -0.99 -4.99 4.82
CA CYS A 106 -0.30 -4.98 6.10
C CYS A 106 0.24 -3.61 6.52
N CYS A 107 -0.09 -2.51 5.78
CA CYS A 107 0.30 -1.14 6.09
C CYS A 107 -0.92 -0.32 6.57
N PRO A 108 -1.38 -0.46 7.83
CA PRO A 108 -2.65 0.11 8.30
C PRO A 108 -2.59 1.59 8.65
N ALA A 109 -1.40 2.19 8.69
CA ALA A 109 -1.19 3.55 9.18
C ALA A 109 -0.56 4.46 8.12
N VAL A 110 -1.38 4.96 7.19
CA VAL A 110 -0.95 5.90 6.15
C VAL A 110 -1.65 7.24 6.36
N PRO A 111 -0.90 8.35 6.57
CA PRO A 111 -1.50 9.68 6.67
C PRO A 111 -2.20 10.10 5.38
N TYR A 112 -3.33 10.79 5.49
CA TYR A 112 -4.03 11.37 4.33
C TYR A 112 -3.13 12.32 3.52
N THR A 113 -2.25 13.07 4.20
CA THR A 113 -1.29 13.97 3.54
C THR A 113 -0.32 13.23 2.61
N VAL A 114 0.03 11.98 2.92
CA VAL A 114 0.84 11.14 2.02
C VAL A 114 0.03 10.72 0.79
N LEU A 115 -1.24 10.35 0.98
CA LEU A 115 -2.13 10.01 -0.13
C LEU A 115 -2.35 11.20 -1.06
N ASP A 116 -2.58 12.39 -0.50
CA ASP A 116 -2.75 13.63 -1.26
C ASP A 116 -1.48 13.98 -2.05
N ALA A 117 -0.30 13.88 -1.41
CA ALA A 117 0.98 14.11 -2.08
C ALA A 117 1.25 13.12 -3.23
N LEU A 118 0.84 11.86 -3.08
CA LEU A 118 0.94 10.86 -4.14
C LEU A 118 0.02 11.20 -5.32
N GLU A 119 -1.22 11.59 -5.06
CA GLU A 119 -2.17 12.00 -6.10
C GLU A 119 -1.68 13.23 -6.87
N GLU A 120 -1.12 14.22 -6.16
CA GLU A 120 -0.51 15.40 -6.78
C GLU A 120 0.72 15.04 -7.63
N ALA A 121 1.62 14.21 -7.09
CA ALA A 121 2.83 13.80 -7.78
C ALA A 121 2.59 12.96 -9.05
N LEU A 122 1.46 12.24 -9.11
CA LEU A 122 1.07 11.43 -10.26
C LEU A 122 1.04 12.21 -11.57
N ALA A 123 0.71 13.50 -11.52
CA ALA A 123 0.65 14.35 -12.70
C ALA A 123 2.00 14.52 -13.42
N LYS A 124 3.12 14.32 -12.72
CA LYS A 124 4.47 14.56 -13.27
C LYS A 124 4.93 13.46 -14.22
N THR A 125 4.78 12.20 -13.82
CA THR A 125 5.36 11.05 -14.55
C THR A 125 4.35 9.92 -14.80
N GLY A 126 3.15 10.02 -14.25
CA GLY A 126 2.16 8.95 -14.31
C GLY A 126 2.39 7.81 -13.31
N ALA A 127 3.42 7.94 -12.45
CA ALA A 127 3.71 6.99 -11.37
C ALA A 127 4.33 7.74 -10.18
N ALA A 128 3.90 7.43 -8.96
CA ALA A 128 4.50 7.99 -7.75
C ALA A 128 4.53 7.00 -6.59
N ALA A 129 5.53 7.14 -5.72
CA ALA A 129 5.72 6.31 -4.54
C ALA A 129 6.20 7.14 -3.34
N ALA A 130 5.76 6.77 -2.14
CA ALA A 130 6.24 7.40 -0.93
C ALA A 130 7.57 6.79 -0.49
N VAL A 131 8.47 7.62 0.04
CA VAL A 131 9.79 7.21 0.51
C VAL A 131 10.13 7.87 1.84
N VAL A 132 10.95 7.19 2.64
CA VAL A 132 11.53 7.77 3.85
C VAL A 132 13.03 7.52 3.89
N PRO A 133 13.85 8.48 4.36
CA PRO A 133 15.27 8.28 4.50
C PRO A 133 15.61 7.09 5.43
N VAL A 134 16.58 6.28 5.03
CA VAL A 134 17.12 5.24 5.90
C VAL A 134 17.73 5.87 7.14
N GLY A 135 17.31 5.40 8.32
CA GLY A 135 17.63 6.01 9.61
C GLY A 135 18.98 5.63 10.21
N GLY A 136 19.85 4.91 9.49
CA GLY A 136 21.14 4.47 10.00
C GLY A 136 22.06 3.92 8.92
N PRO A 137 23.30 3.54 9.27
CA PRO A 137 24.23 2.95 8.33
C PRO A 137 23.71 1.58 7.85
N MET A 138 23.81 1.33 6.55
CA MET A 138 23.49 0.04 5.95
C MET A 138 24.74 -0.72 5.58
N ILE A 139 24.76 -1.99 5.89
CA ILE A 139 25.86 -2.91 5.55
C ILE A 139 25.30 -4.13 4.81
N ARG A 140 26.14 -4.78 4.02
CA ARG A 140 25.88 -6.15 3.58
C ARG A 140 26.28 -7.10 4.70
N ALA A 141 25.35 -7.92 5.17
CA ALA A 141 25.68 -8.99 6.12
C ALA A 141 26.51 -10.07 5.42
N GLN A 142 27.54 -10.59 6.07
CA GLN A 142 28.42 -11.62 5.52
C GLN A 142 28.69 -12.67 6.62
N GLU A 143 27.93 -13.76 6.62
CA GLU A 143 28.09 -14.91 7.51
C GLU A 143 28.30 -14.56 9.00
N GLY A 144 27.46 -13.67 9.54
CA GLY A 144 27.56 -13.20 10.91
C GLY A 144 28.67 -12.16 11.17
N ARG A 145 29.32 -11.66 10.12
CA ARG A 145 30.37 -10.63 10.22
C ARG A 145 29.89 -9.33 9.59
N LEU A 146 30.51 -8.22 10.02
CA LEU A 146 30.31 -6.91 9.40
C LEU A 146 30.84 -6.98 7.96
N GLY A 147 29.95 -6.86 6.98
CA GLY A 147 30.29 -6.81 5.58
C GLY A 147 30.54 -5.39 5.08
N GLN A 148 30.45 -5.21 3.77
CA GLN A 148 30.70 -3.92 3.15
C GLN A 148 29.65 -2.88 3.53
N LEU A 149 30.08 -1.67 3.89
CA LEU A 149 29.22 -0.50 4.11
C LEU A 149 28.56 -0.10 2.78
N ALA A 150 27.24 0.04 2.77
CA ALA A 150 26.53 0.69 1.66
C ALA A 150 26.70 2.22 1.81
N VAL A 151 27.57 2.80 1.02
CA VAL A 151 28.02 4.23 1.17
C VAL A 151 27.12 5.19 0.42
N ASP A 152 25.92 4.83 0.05
CA ASP A 152 25.01 5.78 -0.59
C ASP A 152 24.30 6.63 0.46
N LYS A 153 24.62 7.91 0.51
CA LYS A 153 24.03 8.89 1.45
C LYS A 153 22.55 9.23 1.11
N ARG A 154 22.02 8.70 0.02
CA ARG A 154 20.68 8.99 -0.49
C ARG A 154 19.78 7.75 -0.52
N LEU A 155 20.09 6.75 0.31
CA LEU A 155 19.23 5.58 0.44
C LEU A 155 17.93 5.93 1.14
N GLU A 156 16.84 5.54 0.51
CA GLU A 156 15.49 5.72 1.02
C GLU A 156 14.76 4.37 1.03
N LEU A 157 13.88 4.20 2.01
CA LEU A 157 12.96 3.06 2.06
C LEU A 157 11.70 3.41 1.27
N LEU A 158 11.39 2.57 0.30
CA LEU A 158 10.15 2.65 -0.46
C LEU A 158 8.98 2.17 0.41
N GLN A 159 7.87 2.90 0.37
CA GLN A 159 6.70 2.59 1.17
C GLN A 159 5.47 2.27 0.30
N SER A 160 4.51 1.58 0.91
CA SER A 160 3.14 1.47 0.45
C SER A 160 2.32 2.64 1.05
N PRO A 161 1.30 3.16 0.30
CA PRO A 161 0.88 2.78 -1.04
C PRO A 161 1.73 3.41 -2.15
N GLN A 162 1.54 2.90 -3.36
CA GLN A 162 2.08 3.44 -4.60
C GLN A 162 0.94 3.78 -5.55
N ILE A 163 1.09 4.81 -6.38
CA ILE A 163 0.03 5.27 -7.27
C ILE A 163 0.49 5.34 -8.72
N PHE A 164 -0.39 4.97 -9.64
CA PHE A 164 -0.07 4.87 -11.05
C PHE A 164 -1.24 5.30 -11.92
N ARG A 165 -0.94 5.86 -13.11
CA ARG A 165 -1.89 5.81 -14.21
C ARG A 165 -2.09 4.36 -14.64
N ARG A 166 -3.34 3.97 -14.87
CA ARG A 166 -3.67 2.60 -15.31
C ARG A 166 -2.87 2.17 -16.52
N ALA A 167 -2.74 3.04 -17.52
CA ALA A 167 -1.99 2.74 -18.73
C ALA A 167 -0.51 2.43 -18.43
N VAL A 168 0.10 3.15 -17.50
CA VAL A 168 1.51 2.95 -17.09
C VAL A 168 1.67 1.60 -16.39
N LEU A 169 0.83 1.33 -15.38
CA LEU A 169 0.92 0.07 -14.63
C LEU A 169 0.59 -1.13 -15.52
N ALA A 170 -0.46 -1.06 -16.31
CA ALA A 170 -0.86 -2.14 -17.22
C ALA A 170 0.24 -2.45 -18.27
N ALA A 171 0.88 -1.42 -18.82
CA ALA A 171 1.98 -1.59 -19.76
C ALA A 171 3.19 -2.26 -19.11
N ALA A 172 3.51 -1.91 -17.85
CA ALA A 172 4.59 -2.55 -17.10
C ALA A 172 4.28 -4.04 -16.85
N TYR A 173 3.06 -4.36 -16.45
CA TYR A 173 2.62 -5.75 -16.24
C TYR A 173 2.62 -6.58 -17.53
N ALA A 174 2.19 -6.00 -18.66
CA ALA A 174 2.24 -6.68 -19.96
C ALA A 174 3.67 -7.02 -20.41
N ARG A 175 4.66 -6.24 -19.98
CA ARG A 175 6.08 -6.41 -20.32
C ARG A 175 6.89 -7.17 -19.26
N ARG A 176 6.29 -7.49 -18.11
CA ARG A 176 6.98 -8.02 -16.93
C ARG A 176 7.84 -9.26 -17.22
N SER A 177 7.35 -10.21 -18.01
CA SER A 177 8.10 -11.43 -18.36
C SER A 177 9.39 -11.19 -19.14
N GLY A 178 9.52 -10.04 -19.80
CA GLY A 178 10.71 -9.64 -20.55
C GLY A 178 11.64 -8.68 -19.79
N VAL A 179 11.31 -8.31 -18.55
CA VAL A 179 12.15 -7.42 -17.73
C VAL A 179 13.33 -8.20 -17.17
N THR A 180 14.55 -7.77 -17.49
CA THR A 180 15.80 -8.42 -17.06
C THR A 180 16.43 -7.74 -15.84
N GLY A 181 15.99 -6.55 -15.48
CA GLY A 181 16.46 -5.82 -14.29
C GLY A 181 15.76 -6.27 -13.02
N ASP A 182 16.37 -5.98 -11.87
CA ASP A 182 15.79 -6.27 -10.57
C ASP A 182 14.60 -5.36 -10.28
N TYR A 183 13.49 -5.96 -9.86
CA TYR A 183 12.31 -5.24 -9.34
C TYR A 183 11.71 -6.05 -8.19
N VAL A 184 11.20 -5.35 -7.20
CA VAL A 184 10.71 -5.94 -5.95
C VAL A 184 9.28 -5.52 -5.60
N ASP A 185 8.75 -4.52 -6.32
CA ASP A 185 7.40 -3.98 -6.19
C ASP A 185 6.96 -3.30 -7.51
N ASP A 186 5.76 -2.71 -7.49
CA ASP A 186 5.15 -2.11 -8.68
C ASP A 186 5.91 -0.88 -9.17
N ALA A 187 6.39 -0.01 -8.27
CA ALA A 187 7.16 1.18 -8.64
C ALA A 187 8.49 0.81 -9.29
N THR A 188 9.20 -0.17 -8.75
CA THR A 188 10.46 -0.65 -9.31
C THR A 188 10.25 -1.38 -10.64
N LEU A 189 9.16 -2.14 -10.81
CA LEU A 189 8.78 -2.74 -12.09
C LEU A 189 8.51 -1.65 -13.16
N VAL A 190 7.70 -0.65 -12.81
CA VAL A 190 7.39 0.49 -13.69
C VAL A 190 8.66 1.22 -14.12
N LYS A 191 9.59 1.44 -13.16
CA LYS A 191 10.91 2.05 -13.44
C LYS A 191 11.73 1.20 -14.41
N GLN A 192 11.79 -0.12 -14.22
CA GLN A 192 12.50 -1.03 -15.13
C GLN A 192 11.88 -1.08 -16.53
N CYS A 193 10.59 -0.79 -16.65
CA CYS A 193 9.91 -0.64 -17.94
C CYS A 193 10.14 0.72 -18.61
N GLY A 194 10.95 1.61 -18.02
CA GLY A 194 11.38 2.88 -18.62
C GLY A 194 10.52 4.08 -18.26
N THR A 195 9.58 3.95 -17.32
CA THR A 195 8.81 5.09 -16.80
C THR A 195 9.44 5.62 -15.53
N GLU A 196 9.69 6.92 -15.46
CA GLU A 196 10.14 7.56 -14.23
C GLU A 196 9.05 7.51 -13.16
N VAL A 197 9.47 7.23 -11.90
CA VAL A 197 8.59 7.23 -10.74
C VAL A 197 8.93 8.44 -9.87
N THR A 198 7.96 9.32 -9.66
CA THR A 198 8.13 10.48 -8.78
C THR A 198 8.08 10.01 -7.33
N THR A 199 9.03 10.45 -6.49
CA THR A 199 8.99 10.15 -5.06
C THR A 199 8.40 11.32 -4.27
N VAL A 200 7.66 11.00 -3.20
CA VAL A 200 7.14 11.96 -2.23
C VAL A 200 7.58 11.58 -0.82
N ALA A 201 7.61 12.56 0.08
CA ALA A 201 7.92 12.28 1.48
C ALA A 201 6.85 11.36 2.09
N GLY A 202 7.26 10.21 2.58
CA GLY A 202 6.44 9.28 3.31
C GLY A 202 6.36 9.58 4.80
N TRP A 203 5.93 8.62 5.57
CA TRP A 203 5.80 8.74 7.02
C TRP A 203 6.53 7.61 7.74
N ARG A 204 7.43 7.95 8.68
CA ARG A 204 8.27 6.94 9.36
C ARG A 204 7.49 5.89 10.15
N LEU A 205 6.29 6.22 10.62
CA LEU A 205 5.41 5.29 11.31
C LEU A 205 4.48 4.49 10.37
N ASN A 206 4.53 4.74 9.06
CA ASN A 206 3.89 3.87 8.07
C ASN A 206 4.75 2.61 7.90
N ILE A 207 4.55 1.68 8.81
CA ILE A 207 5.26 0.41 8.86
C ILE A 207 4.40 -0.72 8.31
N ARG A 208 5.05 -1.72 7.70
CA ARG A 208 4.41 -2.98 7.38
C ARG A 208 4.37 -3.86 8.61
N VAL A 209 3.17 -4.26 9.04
CA VAL A 209 2.99 -5.15 10.20
C VAL A 209 3.12 -6.60 9.73
N ASP A 210 4.33 -7.12 9.71
CA ASP A 210 4.65 -8.47 9.24
C ASP A 210 5.05 -9.45 10.36
N HIS A 211 5.26 -8.95 11.57
CA HIS A 211 5.58 -9.74 12.75
C HIS A 211 4.67 -9.35 13.93
N GLU A 212 4.54 -10.23 14.90
CA GLU A 212 3.67 -10.00 16.08
C GLU A 212 4.12 -8.81 16.92
N GLU A 213 5.44 -8.63 17.05
CA GLU A 213 6.03 -7.51 17.77
C GLU A 213 5.65 -6.15 17.19
N LEU A 214 5.36 -6.09 15.89
CA LEU A 214 4.97 -4.86 15.18
C LEU A 214 3.48 -4.52 15.35
N ILE A 215 2.65 -5.42 15.88
CA ILE A 215 1.21 -5.17 16.08
C ILE A 215 0.99 -3.98 17.01
N LYS A 216 1.72 -3.94 18.13
CA LYS A 216 1.64 -2.82 19.10
C LYS A 216 2.13 -1.52 18.47
N LEU A 217 3.23 -1.57 17.74
CA LEU A 217 3.77 -0.38 17.06
C LEU A 217 2.80 0.12 15.98
N GLY A 218 2.16 -0.79 15.24
CA GLY A 218 1.09 -0.45 14.29
C GLY A 218 -0.12 0.20 14.95
N SER A 219 -0.54 -0.30 16.13
CA SER A 219 -1.62 0.33 16.92
C SER A 219 -1.24 1.75 17.34
N ASP A 220 -0.04 1.94 17.84
CA ASP A 220 0.43 3.27 18.26
C ASP A 220 0.58 4.20 17.05
N ALA A 221 1.05 3.71 15.91
CA ALA A 221 1.11 4.47 14.67
C ALA A 221 -0.28 4.98 14.24
N ILE A 222 -1.31 4.14 14.29
CA ILE A 222 -2.69 4.53 13.96
C ILE A 222 -3.18 5.66 14.87
N LYS A 223 -2.89 5.61 16.17
CA LYS A 223 -3.28 6.65 17.13
C LYS A 223 -2.59 8.00 16.85
N HIS A 224 -1.41 7.96 16.24
CA HIS A 224 -0.62 9.14 15.88
C HIS A 224 -0.88 9.64 14.46
N LEU A 225 -1.81 9.03 13.71
CA LEU A 225 -2.18 9.55 12.40
C LEU A 225 -2.61 11.01 12.52
N PRO A 226 -2.08 11.91 11.66
CA PRO A 226 -2.53 13.29 11.62
C PRO A 226 -4.05 13.34 11.42
N ARG A 227 -4.75 14.03 12.31
CA ARG A 227 -6.20 14.22 12.17
C ARG A 227 -6.46 15.06 10.92
N VAL A 228 -7.39 14.63 10.10
CA VAL A 228 -7.89 15.46 9.00
C VAL A 228 -8.52 16.69 9.66
N LYS A 229 -8.02 17.89 9.33
CA LYS A 229 -8.72 19.11 9.71
C LYS A 229 -10.06 19.07 8.99
N SER A 230 -11.13 18.86 9.74
CA SER A 230 -12.48 19.04 9.21
C SER A 230 -12.59 20.49 8.74
N ASN A 231 -12.85 20.71 7.44
CA ASN A 231 -13.25 22.02 6.92
C ASN A 231 -14.72 22.31 7.21
N ALA A 232 -15.40 21.44 7.96
CA ALA A 232 -16.74 21.73 8.46
C ALA A 232 -16.65 22.96 9.38
N PRO A 233 -17.54 23.95 9.24
CA PRO A 233 -17.59 25.08 10.15
C PRO A 233 -17.76 24.51 11.56
N VAL A 234 -16.90 24.94 12.48
CA VAL A 234 -16.96 24.57 13.89
C VAL A 234 -18.35 24.94 14.37
N SER A 235 -19.13 23.96 14.82
CA SER A 235 -20.45 24.25 15.42
C SER A 235 -20.21 25.14 16.64
N PRO A 236 -21.00 26.17 16.86
CA PRO A 236 -20.91 27.03 18.07
C PRO A 236 -20.97 26.23 19.38
N PHE A 237 -21.39 24.95 19.31
CA PHE A 237 -21.50 24.05 20.47
C PHE A 237 -20.21 23.22 20.70
N ASP A 238 -19.24 23.21 19.77
CA ASP A 238 -17.98 22.48 19.93
C ASP A 238 -16.96 23.22 20.83
N GLU A 239 -17.19 24.50 21.14
CA GLU A 239 -16.33 25.30 22.03
C GLU A 239 -16.63 25.12 23.52
N ALA A 240 -17.65 24.34 23.90
CA ALA A 240 -18.14 24.21 25.27
C ALA A 240 -17.66 22.94 26.00
N GLN A 241 -16.52 22.36 25.65
CA GLN A 241 -15.93 21.29 26.44
C GLN A 241 -14.71 21.83 27.20
N TRP A 242 -14.96 22.19 28.45
CA TRP A 242 -13.99 22.52 29.51
C TRP A 242 -13.20 21.29 29.94
#